data_b969c60f847b067e618244970151f011
#
_entry.id   b969c60f847b067e618244970151f011
#
_cell.length_a   1.000
_cell.length_b   1.000
_cell.length_c   1.000
_cell.angle_alpha   90.00
_cell.angle_beta   90.00
_cell.angle_gamma   90.00
#
_symmetry.space_group_name_H-M   'P 1'
#
loop_
_entity.id
_entity.type
_entity.pdbx_description
1 polymer ?
#
loop_
_entity_poly.entity_id
_entity_poly.type
_entity_poly.pdbx_seq_one_letter_code
_entity_poly.pdbx_strand_id
1 'polypeptide(L)'
;MMNPYSDPDPQETQEWIESIEDALEEHGYVRTRHLLETLIDYAQSKGARLPFNTTTPFVNTILPSQQPAYPGDREIERKIKSIVRWNAMAMVTKANTETPGIGGHISTYASAATLYEVAFNHFFKGADHPDGQDLVFFQGHASPGIYARAYLEGRFNNDHLH
;
A
#
# COMPACT_ATOMS: atom_id res chain seq x y z
N MET A 1 1.32 44.25 -14.08
CA MET A 1 1.11 42.87 -13.67
C MET A 1 2.48 42.22 -13.57
N MET A 2 2.91 41.81 -12.37
CA MET A 2 4.18 41.06 -12.23
C MET A 2 4.06 39.73 -12.96
N ASN A 3 5.10 39.37 -13.70
CA ASN A 3 5.18 38.07 -14.34
C ASN A 3 5.21 37.01 -13.21
N PRO A 4 4.25 36.08 -13.13
CA PRO A 4 4.21 35.06 -12.07
C PRO A 4 5.38 34.07 -12.11
N TYR A 5 6.24 34.16 -13.11
CA TYR A 5 7.44 33.34 -13.30
C TYR A 5 8.76 34.12 -13.12
N SER A 6 8.72 35.39 -12.65
CA SER A 6 9.95 36.09 -12.32
C SER A 6 10.37 35.73 -10.89
N ASP A 7 11.62 35.32 -10.75
CA ASP A 7 12.23 35.04 -9.45
C ASP A 7 12.23 36.34 -8.62
N PRO A 8 11.65 36.34 -7.41
CA PRO A 8 11.63 37.52 -6.56
C PRO A 8 12.99 37.85 -5.95
N ASP A 9 13.89 36.85 -5.82
CA ASP A 9 15.25 37.01 -5.29
C ASP A 9 16.23 36.08 -6.04
N PRO A 10 16.75 36.51 -7.20
CA PRO A 10 17.67 35.71 -7.97
C PRO A 10 19.02 35.43 -7.25
N GLN A 11 19.40 36.32 -6.33
CA GLN A 11 20.63 36.12 -5.56
C GLN A 11 20.47 34.96 -4.57
N GLU A 12 19.40 34.96 -3.79
CA GLU A 12 19.10 33.84 -2.86
C GLU A 12 18.98 32.51 -3.61
N THR A 13 18.31 32.52 -4.77
CA THR A 13 18.20 31.31 -5.61
C THR A 13 19.56 30.80 -6.04
N GLN A 14 20.49 31.69 -6.42
CA GLN A 14 21.83 31.31 -6.82
C GLN A 14 22.62 30.71 -5.64
N GLU A 15 22.50 31.28 -4.45
CA GLU A 15 23.14 30.77 -3.22
C GLU A 15 22.65 29.34 -2.87
N TRP A 16 21.36 29.06 -3.08
CA TRP A 16 20.83 27.70 -2.92
C TRP A 16 21.36 26.71 -3.96
N ILE A 17 21.53 27.14 -5.21
CA ILE A 17 22.12 26.30 -6.28
C ILE A 17 23.56 25.97 -5.93
N GLU A 18 24.37 26.94 -5.55
CA GLU A 18 25.77 26.75 -5.13
C GLU A 18 25.87 25.81 -3.93
N SER A 19 24.99 25.93 -2.95
CA SER A 19 24.94 25.02 -1.79
C SER A 19 24.64 23.56 -2.21
N ILE A 20 23.84 23.36 -3.25
CA ILE A 20 23.54 22.03 -3.79
C ILE A 20 24.73 21.48 -4.56
N GLU A 21 25.45 22.34 -5.32
CA GLU A 21 26.68 21.98 -6.03
C GLU A 21 27.77 21.54 -5.05
N ASP A 22 27.99 22.32 -4.00
CA ASP A 22 28.93 21.98 -2.92
C ASP A 22 28.58 20.63 -2.26
N ALA A 23 27.30 20.40 -1.97
CA ALA A 23 26.83 19.14 -1.40
C ALA A 23 27.04 17.94 -2.34
N LEU A 24 26.91 18.15 -3.65
CA LEU A 24 27.20 17.14 -4.66
C LEU A 24 28.69 16.81 -4.73
N GLU A 25 29.54 17.84 -4.70
CA GLU A 25 30.99 17.67 -4.78
C GLU A 25 31.57 17.05 -3.53
N GLU A 26 31.14 17.49 -2.34
CA GLU A 26 31.71 17.05 -1.06
C GLU A 26 31.16 15.70 -0.59
N HIS A 27 29.84 15.46 -0.77
CA HIS A 27 29.14 14.30 -0.19
C HIS A 27 28.57 13.32 -1.21
N GLY A 28 28.59 13.68 -2.49
CA GLY A 28 28.12 12.87 -3.60
C GLY A 28 26.60 12.76 -3.70
N TYR A 29 26.16 12.11 -4.78
CA TYR A 29 24.77 12.05 -5.22
C TYR A 29 23.77 11.51 -4.14
N VAL A 30 24.17 10.49 -3.39
CA VAL A 30 23.25 9.83 -2.42
C VAL A 30 22.87 10.79 -1.29
N ARG A 31 23.85 11.53 -0.76
CA ARG A 31 23.60 12.49 0.31
C ARG A 31 22.82 13.71 -0.18
N THR A 32 23.16 14.22 -1.34
CA THR A 32 22.48 15.39 -1.92
C THR A 32 21.03 15.08 -2.24
N ARG A 33 20.77 13.89 -2.80
CA ARG A 33 19.41 13.41 -3.00
C ARG A 33 18.61 13.38 -1.69
N HIS A 34 19.18 12.84 -0.63
CA HIS A 34 18.53 12.80 0.69
C HIS A 34 18.24 14.19 1.24
N LEU A 35 19.15 15.15 1.06
CA LEU A 35 18.94 16.54 1.46
C LEU A 35 17.76 17.16 0.70
N LEU A 36 17.71 17.00 -0.63
CA LEU A 36 16.64 17.53 -1.46
C LEU A 36 15.27 16.92 -1.09
N GLU A 37 15.20 15.61 -0.93
CA GLU A 37 13.98 14.93 -0.50
C GLU A 37 13.51 15.47 0.87
N THR A 38 14.41 15.63 1.82
CA THR A 38 14.11 16.16 3.16
C THR A 38 13.59 17.60 3.11
N LEU A 39 14.19 18.46 2.29
CA LEU A 39 13.76 19.85 2.12
C LEU A 39 12.39 19.94 1.45
N ILE A 40 12.13 19.12 0.47
CA ILE A 40 10.82 19.03 -0.20
C ILE A 40 9.75 18.62 0.81
N ASP A 41 9.98 17.56 1.58
CA ASP A 41 9.04 17.07 2.59
C ASP A 41 8.77 18.14 3.67
N TYR A 42 9.82 18.83 4.12
CA TYR A 42 9.69 19.92 5.09
C TYR A 42 8.86 21.07 4.52
N ALA A 43 9.14 21.51 3.30
CA ALA A 43 8.39 22.57 2.65
C ALA A 43 6.89 22.21 2.50
N GLN A 44 6.59 20.99 2.09
CA GLN A 44 5.21 20.49 2.00
C GLN A 44 4.53 20.44 3.37
N SER A 45 5.23 20.04 4.43
CA SER A 45 4.70 20.05 5.80
C SER A 45 4.34 21.44 6.30
N LYS A 46 4.95 22.48 5.73
CA LYS A 46 4.64 23.89 5.98
C LYS A 46 3.60 24.49 5.03
N GLY A 47 3.02 23.67 4.14
CA GLY A 47 1.96 24.06 3.23
C GLY A 47 2.44 24.60 1.89
N ALA A 48 3.72 24.49 1.55
CA ALA A 48 4.21 24.85 0.23
C ALA A 48 3.61 23.92 -0.83
N ARG A 49 2.98 24.54 -1.84
CA ARG A 49 2.46 23.82 -3.01
C ARG A 49 3.56 23.74 -4.07
N LEU A 50 4.25 22.62 -4.14
CA LEU A 50 5.21 22.37 -5.20
C LEU A 50 4.49 21.97 -6.49
N PRO A 51 5.01 22.35 -7.67
CA PRO A 51 4.41 21.91 -8.92
C PRO A 51 4.48 20.39 -9.03
N PHE A 52 3.33 19.76 -9.25
CA PHE A 52 3.25 18.32 -9.46
C PHE A 52 3.92 17.96 -10.79
N ASN A 53 4.92 17.12 -10.73
CA ASN A 53 5.33 16.35 -11.89
C ASN A 53 4.38 15.14 -12.00
N THR A 54 3.94 14.81 -13.21
CA THR A 54 3.09 13.64 -13.50
C THR A 54 3.72 12.30 -13.10
N THR A 55 4.99 12.31 -12.74
CA THR A 55 5.79 11.19 -12.24
C THR A 55 6.36 11.50 -10.86
N THR A 56 5.53 11.95 -9.92
CA THR A 56 5.98 12.05 -8.52
C THR A 56 6.33 10.66 -8.02
N PRO A 57 7.57 10.43 -7.54
CA PRO A 57 7.89 9.19 -6.84
C PRO A 57 6.92 9.05 -5.67
N PHE A 58 6.53 7.82 -5.40
CA PHE A 58 5.65 7.51 -4.28
C PHE A 58 6.35 7.96 -3.00
N VAL A 59 5.90 9.06 -2.40
CA VAL A 59 6.43 9.56 -1.13
C VAL A 59 5.55 8.99 -0.03
N ASN A 60 6.10 8.11 0.79
CA ASN A 60 5.41 7.64 1.98
C ASN A 60 5.28 8.81 2.97
N THR A 61 4.08 9.02 3.49
CA THR A 61 3.82 10.03 4.53
C THR A 61 4.58 9.74 5.82
N ILE A 62 4.89 8.46 6.05
CA ILE A 62 5.72 8.00 7.18
C ILE A 62 7.06 7.55 6.61
N LEU A 63 8.14 8.16 7.06
CA LEU A 63 9.49 7.77 6.66
C LEU A 63 9.79 6.33 7.12
N PRO A 64 10.57 5.54 6.35
CA PRO A 64 10.97 4.19 6.75
C PRO A 64 11.62 4.12 8.15
N SER A 65 12.36 5.17 8.54
CA SER A 65 12.97 5.30 9.87
C SER A 65 11.97 5.53 11.01
N GLN A 66 10.75 5.99 10.67
CA GLN A 66 9.67 6.25 11.62
C GLN A 66 8.64 5.11 11.62
N GLN A 67 8.78 4.16 10.72
CA GLN A 67 7.86 3.03 10.62
C GLN A 67 8.03 2.13 11.85
N PRO A 68 6.95 1.83 12.60
CA PRO A 68 7.02 0.88 13.70
C PRO A 68 7.39 -0.52 13.19
N ALA A 69 7.97 -1.32 14.08
CA ALA A 69 8.24 -2.72 13.78
C ALA A 69 6.95 -3.44 13.38
N TYR A 70 7.03 -4.31 12.37
CA TYR A 70 5.89 -5.11 11.95
C TYR A 70 5.45 -6.03 13.10
N PRO A 71 4.16 -6.02 13.51
CA PRO A 71 3.72 -6.71 14.72
C PRO A 71 3.62 -8.22 14.59
N GLY A 72 3.65 -8.77 13.37
CA GLY A 72 3.46 -10.18 13.08
C GLY A 72 4.72 -10.88 12.55
N ASP A 73 4.59 -12.18 12.31
CA ASP A 73 5.59 -12.99 11.62
C ASP A 73 5.36 -12.95 10.11
N ARG A 74 6.20 -12.18 9.41
CA ARG A 74 6.09 -12.00 7.95
C ARG A 74 6.23 -13.30 7.16
N GLU A 75 6.96 -14.26 7.67
CA GLU A 75 7.15 -15.55 6.98
C GLU A 75 5.89 -16.40 7.08
N ILE A 76 5.31 -16.52 8.26
CA ILE A 76 4.05 -17.24 8.49
C ILE A 76 2.92 -16.57 7.71
N GLU A 77 2.79 -15.27 7.80
CA GLU A 77 1.71 -14.54 7.11
C GLU A 77 1.83 -14.61 5.58
N ARG A 78 3.06 -14.63 5.06
CA ARG A 78 3.26 -14.89 3.63
C ARG A 78 2.81 -16.28 3.22
N LYS A 79 3.03 -17.30 4.06
CA LYS A 79 2.55 -18.67 3.82
C LYS A 79 1.01 -18.71 3.85
N ILE A 80 0.39 -18.11 4.86
CA ILE A 80 -1.08 -18.01 4.97
C ILE A 80 -1.66 -17.34 3.72
N LYS A 81 -1.16 -16.15 3.36
CA LYS A 81 -1.58 -15.45 2.15
C LYS A 81 -1.46 -16.32 0.89
N SER A 82 -0.37 -17.06 0.75
CA SER A 82 -0.15 -17.92 -0.40
C SER A 82 -1.17 -19.07 -0.45
N ILE A 83 -1.49 -19.67 0.68
CA ILE A 83 -2.50 -20.73 0.79
C ILE A 83 -3.89 -20.19 0.47
N VAL A 84 -4.27 -19.04 1.02
CA VAL A 84 -5.57 -18.41 0.72
C VAL A 84 -5.69 -18.06 -0.77
N ARG A 85 -4.65 -17.47 -1.36
CA ARG A 85 -4.62 -17.16 -2.81
C ARG A 85 -4.75 -18.40 -3.68
N TRP A 86 -4.05 -19.48 -3.32
CA TRP A 86 -4.14 -20.75 -4.04
C TRP A 86 -5.57 -21.31 -3.99
N ASN A 87 -6.19 -21.35 -2.81
CA ASN A 87 -7.55 -21.84 -2.65
C ASN A 87 -8.57 -20.96 -3.41
N ALA A 88 -8.43 -19.65 -3.35
CA ALA A 88 -9.27 -18.73 -4.12
C ALA A 88 -9.17 -19.01 -5.63
N MET A 89 -7.95 -19.23 -6.15
CA MET A 89 -7.74 -19.58 -7.55
C MET A 89 -8.34 -20.94 -7.90
N ALA A 90 -8.16 -21.94 -7.05
CA ALA A 90 -8.72 -23.26 -7.25
C ALA A 90 -10.26 -23.24 -7.32
N MET A 91 -10.91 -22.47 -6.42
CA MET A 91 -12.36 -22.29 -6.42
C MET A 91 -12.86 -21.65 -7.72
N VAL A 92 -12.24 -20.55 -8.16
CA VAL A 92 -12.61 -19.86 -9.40
C VAL A 92 -12.39 -20.76 -10.61
N THR A 93 -11.28 -21.49 -10.66
CA THR A 93 -10.97 -22.40 -11.77
C THR A 93 -11.97 -23.56 -11.82
N LYS A 94 -12.27 -24.18 -10.68
CA LYS A 94 -13.25 -25.27 -10.58
C LYS A 94 -14.63 -24.80 -11.08
N ALA A 95 -15.12 -23.70 -10.53
CA ALA A 95 -16.42 -23.16 -10.90
C ALA A 95 -16.53 -22.80 -12.39
N ASN A 96 -15.48 -22.21 -12.98
CA ASN A 96 -15.44 -21.91 -14.41
C ASN A 96 -15.36 -23.17 -15.30
N THR A 97 -14.78 -24.26 -14.78
CA THR A 97 -14.75 -25.54 -15.50
C THR A 97 -16.13 -26.22 -15.48
N GLU A 98 -16.83 -26.19 -14.36
CA GLU A 98 -18.15 -26.78 -14.18
C GLU A 98 -19.25 -25.96 -14.87
N THR A 99 -19.16 -24.62 -14.79
CA THR A 99 -20.14 -23.70 -15.38
C THR A 99 -19.41 -22.49 -15.97
N PRO A 100 -19.12 -22.51 -17.27
CA PRO A 100 -18.39 -21.41 -17.92
C PRO A 100 -19.06 -20.05 -17.71
N GLY A 101 -18.28 -19.08 -17.26
CA GLY A 101 -18.69 -17.68 -17.05
C GLY A 101 -19.32 -17.36 -15.68
N ILE A 102 -19.54 -18.35 -14.81
CA ILE A 102 -20.09 -18.11 -13.45
C ILE A 102 -18.99 -18.08 -12.39
N GLY A 103 -17.83 -18.67 -12.62
CA GLY A 103 -16.77 -18.83 -11.61
C GLY A 103 -16.10 -17.56 -11.10
N GLY A 104 -16.49 -16.40 -11.59
CA GLY A 104 -15.95 -15.11 -11.14
C GLY A 104 -14.53 -14.82 -11.63
N HIS A 105 -13.94 -13.77 -11.06
CA HIS A 105 -12.64 -13.25 -11.43
C HIS A 105 -11.71 -13.27 -10.22
N ILE A 106 -10.43 -13.57 -10.45
CA ILE A 106 -9.42 -13.61 -9.38
C ILE A 106 -8.63 -12.31 -9.26
N SER A 107 -8.62 -11.47 -10.30
CA SER A 107 -7.73 -10.31 -10.40
C SER A 107 -7.92 -9.29 -9.28
N THR A 108 -9.15 -8.96 -8.94
CA THR A 108 -9.44 -8.00 -7.87
C THR A 108 -8.93 -8.50 -6.52
N TYR A 109 -9.22 -9.75 -6.19
CA TYR A 109 -8.68 -10.34 -4.96
C TYR A 109 -7.16 -10.44 -5.00
N ALA A 110 -6.56 -10.86 -6.11
CA ALA A 110 -5.11 -10.97 -6.23
C ALA A 110 -4.39 -9.64 -5.97
N SER A 111 -4.96 -8.54 -6.45
CA SER A 111 -4.45 -7.19 -6.22
C SER A 111 -4.60 -6.73 -4.76
N ALA A 112 -5.69 -7.12 -4.09
CA ALA A 112 -6.01 -6.72 -2.72
C ALA A 112 -5.56 -7.72 -1.65
N ALA A 113 -4.99 -8.87 -2.03
CA ALA A 113 -4.71 -9.98 -1.13
C ALA A 113 -3.86 -9.59 0.09
N THR A 114 -2.82 -8.79 -0.10
CA THR A 114 -1.98 -8.33 1.02
C THR A 114 -2.74 -7.39 1.94
N LEU A 115 -3.57 -6.50 1.41
CA LEU A 115 -4.41 -5.61 2.20
C LEU A 115 -5.36 -6.40 3.10
N TYR A 116 -6.06 -7.37 2.54
CA TYR A 116 -6.98 -8.22 3.31
C TYR A 116 -6.26 -9.06 4.36
N GLU A 117 -5.10 -9.65 4.03
CA GLU A 117 -4.34 -10.43 5.00
C GLU A 117 -3.91 -9.60 6.21
N VAL A 118 -3.34 -8.42 5.97
CA VAL A 118 -2.95 -7.52 7.04
C VAL A 118 -4.16 -7.07 7.86
N ALA A 119 -5.27 -6.75 7.20
CA ALA A 119 -6.50 -6.35 7.88
C ALA A 119 -7.06 -7.46 8.78
N PHE A 120 -7.13 -8.70 8.28
CA PHE A 120 -7.60 -9.85 9.06
C PHE A 120 -6.66 -10.23 10.21
N ASN A 121 -5.35 -10.11 9.99
CA ASN A 121 -4.38 -10.57 10.98
C ASN A 121 -4.16 -9.55 12.10
N HIS A 122 -4.36 -8.24 11.83
CA HIS A 122 -3.92 -7.20 12.77
C HIS A 122 -4.96 -6.12 13.09
N PHE A 123 -6.03 -6.00 12.31
CA PHE A 123 -6.95 -4.87 12.46
C PHE A 123 -8.39 -5.28 12.73
N PHE A 124 -8.92 -6.25 11.99
CA PHE A 124 -10.32 -6.63 12.15
C PHE A 124 -10.56 -7.35 13.48
N LYS A 125 -11.54 -6.86 14.23
CA LYS A 125 -11.97 -7.40 15.51
C LYS A 125 -13.03 -8.47 15.30
N GLY A 126 -12.77 -9.67 15.80
CA GLY A 126 -13.72 -10.77 15.79
C GLY A 126 -14.81 -10.63 16.85
N ALA A 127 -15.76 -11.59 16.88
CA ALA A 127 -16.92 -11.56 17.78
C ALA A 127 -16.54 -11.56 19.27
N ASP A 128 -15.40 -12.14 19.61
CA ASP A 128 -14.93 -12.26 21.01
C ASP A 128 -14.05 -11.09 21.45
N HIS A 129 -13.92 -10.05 20.64
CA HIS A 129 -13.09 -8.91 20.98
C HIS A 129 -13.76 -8.05 22.08
N PRO A 130 -13.04 -7.63 23.14
CA PRO A 130 -13.62 -6.92 24.29
C PRO A 130 -14.28 -5.58 23.91
N ASP A 131 -13.79 -4.90 22.85
CA ASP A 131 -14.36 -3.63 22.37
C ASP A 131 -15.48 -3.82 21.33
N GLY A 132 -15.93 -5.06 21.13
CA GLY A 132 -16.92 -5.41 20.10
C GLY A 132 -16.31 -5.84 18.78
N GLN A 133 -17.15 -6.40 17.92
CA GLN A 133 -16.75 -6.90 16.61
C GLN A 133 -16.86 -5.83 15.53
N ASP A 134 -16.01 -5.92 14.52
CA ASP A 134 -16.11 -5.11 13.32
C ASP A 134 -17.10 -5.73 12.31
N LEU A 135 -17.83 -4.88 11.62
CA LEU A 135 -18.63 -5.27 10.48
C LEU A 135 -17.94 -4.79 9.18
N VAL A 136 -17.50 -5.75 8.38
CA VAL A 136 -16.73 -5.46 7.17
C VAL A 136 -17.52 -5.83 5.91
N PHE A 137 -17.65 -4.87 5.01
CA PHE A 137 -18.27 -5.06 3.69
C PHE A 137 -17.20 -5.26 2.63
N PHE A 138 -17.15 -6.45 2.07
CA PHE A 138 -16.20 -6.79 1.02
C PHE A 138 -16.79 -6.51 -0.36
N GLN A 139 -15.94 -6.05 -1.27
CA GLN A 139 -16.33 -5.95 -2.68
C GLN A 139 -16.61 -7.35 -3.24
N GLY A 140 -17.73 -7.53 -3.94
CA GLY A 140 -18.11 -8.83 -4.50
C GLY A 140 -17.04 -9.47 -5.40
N HIS A 141 -16.33 -8.66 -6.19
CA HIS A 141 -15.23 -9.15 -7.04
C HIS A 141 -14.01 -9.68 -6.27
N ALA A 142 -13.88 -9.35 -4.98
CA ALA A 142 -12.83 -9.88 -4.10
C ALA A 142 -13.29 -11.11 -3.29
N SER A 143 -14.56 -11.49 -3.38
CA SER A 143 -15.17 -12.56 -2.60
C SER A 143 -14.45 -13.92 -2.68
N PRO A 144 -13.83 -14.34 -3.80
CA PRO A 144 -13.14 -15.63 -3.84
C PRO A 144 -12.10 -15.80 -2.73
N GLY A 145 -11.34 -14.76 -2.42
CA GLY A 145 -10.36 -14.80 -1.32
C GLY A 145 -11.02 -14.84 0.05
N ILE A 146 -12.13 -14.16 0.22
CA ILE A 146 -12.87 -14.15 1.49
C ILE A 146 -13.48 -15.53 1.77
N TYR A 147 -14.08 -16.15 0.76
CA TYR A 147 -14.61 -17.52 0.88
C TYR A 147 -13.49 -18.54 1.12
N ALA A 148 -12.38 -18.42 0.40
CA ALA A 148 -11.22 -19.29 0.60
C ALA A 148 -10.68 -19.20 2.04
N ARG A 149 -10.55 -17.99 2.58
CA ARG A 149 -10.13 -17.79 3.96
C ARG A 149 -11.14 -18.38 4.95
N ALA A 150 -12.42 -18.09 4.79
CA ALA A 150 -13.47 -18.60 5.66
C ALA A 150 -13.54 -20.14 5.64
N TYR A 151 -13.31 -20.76 4.49
CA TYR A 151 -13.18 -22.22 4.36
C TYR A 151 -11.98 -22.77 5.13
N LEU A 152 -10.83 -22.16 4.97
CA LEU A 152 -9.59 -22.57 5.67
C LEU A 152 -9.69 -22.37 7.19
N GLU A 153 -10.46 -21.38 7.64
CA GLU A 153 -10.78 -21.13 9.04
C GLU A 153 -11.88 -22.08 9.60
N GLY A 154 -12.43 -22.98 8.77
CA GLY A 154 -13.47 -23.92 9.16
C GLY A 154 -14.87 -23.31 9.31
N ARG A 155 -15.09 -22.07 8.82
CA ARG A 155 -16.42 -21.42 8.84
C ARG A 155 -17.34 -21.94 7.75
N PHE A 156 -16.77 -22.45 6.66
CA PHE A 156 -17.47 -23.08 5.54
C PHE A 156 -17.00 -24.52 5.37
N ASN A 157 -17.89 -25.36 4.92
CA ASN A 157 -17.61 -26.71 4.44
C ASN A 157 -17.80 -26.81 2.92
N ASN A 158 -17.58 -27.98 2.34
CA ASN A 158 -17.71 -28.19 0.91
C ASN A 158 -19.13 -27.93 0.39
N ASP A 159 -20.17 -28.21 1.21
CA ASP A 159 -21.58 -28.03 0.80
C ASP A 159 -21.96 -26.56 0.66
N HIS A 160 -21.22 -25.66 1.33
CA HIS A 160 -21.43 -24.21 1.23
C HIS A 160 -20.73 -23.58 0.02
N LEU A 161 -19.84 -24.32 -0.66
CA LEU A 161 -19.04 -23.84 -1.78
C LEU A 161 -19.52 -24.39 -3.14
N HIS A 162 -20.62 -25.11 -3.14
CA HIS A 162 -21.36 -25.61 -4.32
C HIS A 162 -22.73 -24.88 -4.42
#